data_9b9dca505fa261fdf3bbd74128c982e1
#
_entry.id   9b9dca505fa261fdf3bbd74128c982e1
#
_cell.length_a   1.000
_cell.length_b   1.000
_cell.length_c   1.000
_cell.angle_alpha   90.00
_cell.angle_beta   90.00
_cell.angle_gamma   90.00
#
_symmetry.space_group_name_H-M   'P 1'
#
loop_
_entity.id
_entity.type
_entity.pdbx_description
1 polymer ?
#
loop_
_entity_poly.entity_id
_entity_poly.type
_entity_poly.pdbx_seq_one_letter_code
_entity_poly.pdbx_strand_id
1 'polypeptide(L)'
;ISTTGTNNFTTTDRDHLKPLLFPSQSPTDTEVDNLINFIRGVDTYDQDADSNKTESIHKLADIYHSELIVVGAPDSLSSANDGSTNYDKKDSYYRSQNNYNNFKNGSSCGGSCANRTEVVLAGANNGILHAFKTSDGEELWGYIPPNVLGNLEKIPSSKANSTNPIYGIDG
;
A
#
# COMPACT_ATOMS: atom_id res chain seq x y z
N ILE A 1 0.40 4.18 4.18
CA ILE A 1 0.01 4.32 5.61
C ILE A 1 -0.58 5.70 5.76
N SER A 2 -1.90 5.79 5.97
CA SER A 2 -2.55 7.10 6.21
C SER A 2 -1.99 7.71 7.49
N THR A 3 -1.74 9.00 7.50
CA THR A 3 -1.26 9.74 8.66
C THR A 3 -2.38 10.51 9.38
N THR A 4 -3.61 10.41 8.88
CA THR A 4 -4.78 11.11 9.44
C THR A 4 -6.01 10.20 9.41
N GLY A 5 -6.65 9.97 10.56
CA GLY A 5 -7.88 9.20 10.70
C GLY A 5 -7.74 7.95 11.57
N THR A 6 -8.85 7.29 11.85
CA THR A 6 -8.95 6.15 12.77
C THR A 6 -8.41 4.81 12.24
N ASN A 7 -7.91 4.77 11.01
CA ASN A 7 -7.40 3.56 10.35
C ASN A 7 -5.89 3.65 10.05
N ASN A 8 -5.15 4.34 10.91
CA ASN A 8 -3.71 4.49 10.72
C ASN A 8 -2.96 3.30 11.30
N PHE A 9 -1.92 2.88 10.62
CA PHE A 9 -0.99 1.89 11.15
C PHE A 9 0.07 2.61 12.00
N THR A 10 -0.33 3.06 13.20
CA THR A 10 0.49 3.84 14.14
C THR A 10 0.32 3.33 15.56
N THR A 11 1.26 3.67 16.44
CA THR A 11 1.18 3.31 17.87
C THR A 11 0.03 4.00 18.61
N THR A 12 -0.50 5.09 18.08
CA THR A 12 -1.73 5.73 18.60
C THR A 12 -2.97 4.87 18.39
N ASP A 13 -2.98 4.01 17.38
CA ASP A 13 -4.09 3.10 17.08
C ASP A 13 -3.82 1.68 17.60
N ARG A 14 -2.82 1.51 18.48
CA ARG A 14 -2.37 0.24 19.02
C ARG A 14 -3.50 -0.65 19.52
N ASP A 15 -4.44 -0.12 20.30
CA ASP A 15 -5.51 -0.91 20.91
C ASP A 15 -6.45 -1.55 19.89
N HIS A 16 -6.65 -0.88 18.75
CA HIS A 16 -7.40 -1.42 17.61
C HIS A 16 -6.56 -2.41 16.80
N LEU A 17 -5.27 -2.18 16.67
CA LEU A 17 -4.36 -3.03 15.89
C LEU A 17 -3.96 -4.31 16.63
N LYS A 18 -3.85 -4.26 17.96
CA LYS A 18 -3.39 -5.36 18.81
C LYS A 18 -4.07 -6.70 18.52
N PRO A 19 -5.41 -6.83 18.51
CA PRO A 19 -6.07 -8.08 18.22
C PRO A 19 -5.95 -8.53 16.75
N LEU A 20 -5.66 -7.62 15.85
CA LEU A 20 -5.48 -7.91 14.43
C LEU A 20 -4.06 -8.37 14.11
N LEU A 21 -3.07 -7.79 14.79
CA LEU A 21 -1.65 -8.15 14.64
C LEU A 21 -1.29 -9.44 15.37
N PHE A 22 -1.95 -9.72 16.48
CA PHE A 22 -1.69 -10.88 17.35
C PHE A 22 -2.97 -11.64 17.67
N PRO A 23 -3.61 -12.28 16.67
CA PRO A 23 -4.96 -12.86 16.82
C PRO A 23 -5.05 -14.02 17.82
N SER A 24 -3.94 -14.65 18.16
CA SER A 24 -3.89 -15.82 19.06
C SER A 24 -2.97 -15.61 20.27
N GLN A 25 -2.53 -14.39 20.53
CA GLN A 25 -1.55 -14.05 21.56
C GLN A 25 -2.06 -12.90 22.44
N SER A 26 -1.40 -12.70 23.57
CA SER A 26 -1.66 -11.59 24.50
C SER A 26 -0.39 -10.75 24.67
N PRO A 27 0.03 -10.00 23.61
CA PRO A 27 1.25 -9.22 23.69
C PRO A 27 1.11 -8.04 24.65
N THR A 28 2.22 -7.59 25.17
CA THR A 28 2.33 -6.31 25.87
C THR A 28 2.17 -5.16 24.89
N ASP A 29 1.86 -3.98 25.38
CA ASP A 29 1.75 -2.79 24.55
C ASP A 29 3.10 -2.44 23.87
N THR A 30 4.22 -2.69 24.57
CA THR A 30 5.56 -2.48 24.00
C THR A 30 5.84 -3.42 22.83
N GLU A 31 5.43 -4.69 22.89
CA GLU A 31 5.60 -5.63 21.78
C GLU A 31 4.79 -5.21 20.55
N VAL A 32 3.56 -4.71 20.77
CA VAL A 32 2.73 -4.18 19.68
C VAL A 32 3.35 -2.93 19.07
N ASP A 33 3.82 -1.99 19.89
CA ASP A 33 4.47 -0.76 19.42
C ASP A 33 5.76 -1.06 18.66
N ASN A 34 6.56 -2.02 19.14
CA ASN A 34 7.77 -2.45 18.44
C ASN A 34 7.46 -3.03 17.06
N LEU A 35 6.42 -3.87 16.94
CA LEU A 35 6.03 -4.42 15.65
C LEU A 35 5.52 -3.32 14.70
N ILE A 36 4.67 -2.42 15.17
CA ILE A 36 4.16 -1.30 14.36
C ILE A 36 5.33 -0.45 13.85
N ASN A 37 6.25 -0.07 14.73
CA ASN A 37 7.39 0.75 14.37
C ASN A 37 8.35 0.02 13.41
N PHE A 38 8.58 -1.27 13.61
CA PHE A 38 9.40 -2.09 12.71
C PHE A 38 8.82 -2.13 11.28
N ILE A 39 7.53 -2.42 11.15
CA ILE A 39 6.85 -2.42 9.85
C ILE A 39 6.88 -1.02 9.19
N ARG A 40 6.94 0.03 9.99
CA ARG A 40 7.10 1.42 9.53
C ARG A 40 8.55 1.80 9.20
N GLY A 41 9.50 0.90 9.43
CA GLY A 41 10.91 1.07 9.08
C GLY A 41 11.78 1.67 10.19
N VAL A 42 11.47 1.36 11.44
CA VAL A 42 12.35 1.64 12.60
C VAL A 42 12.94 0.32 13.08
N ASP A 43 14.23 0.25 13.33
CA ASP A 43 14.91 -0.98 13.74
C ASP A 43 14.68 -1.36 15.20
N THR A 44 13.42 -1.52 15.60
CA THR A 44 13.04 -1.86 16.98
C THR A 44 13.53 -3.23 17.44
N TYR A 45 13.95 -4.09 16.52
CA TYR A 45 14.46 -5.43 16.80
C TYR A 45 15.98 -5.55 16.68
N ASP A 46 16.68 -4.43 16.40
CA ASP A 46 18.15 -4.40 16.29
C ASP A 46 18.64 -5.41 15.23
N GLN A 47 18.14 -5.25 14.02
CA GLN A 47 18.34 -6.23 12.94
C GLN A 47 19.79 -6.30 12.47
N ASP A 48 20.54 -5.22 12.56
CA ASP A 48 21.96 -5.19 12.20
C ASP A 48 22.91 -5.47 13.40
N ALA A 49 22.35 -5.60 14.62
CA ALA A 49 23.05 -5.94 15.86
C ALA A 49 24.07 -4.86 16.29
N ASP A 50 23.78 -3.59 16.02
CA ASP A 50 24.62 -2.46 16.44
C ASP A 50 24.18 -1.85 17.78
N SER A 51 23.09 -2.35 18.38
CA SER A 51 22.45 -1.90 19.61
C SER A 51 21.68 -0.57 19.50
N ASN A 52 21.45 -0.06 18.29
CA ASN A 52 20.66 1.14 18.02
C ASN A 52 19.27 0.75 17.49
N LYS A 53 18.27 0.73 18.36
CA LYS A 53 16.88 0.34 18.04
C LYS A 53 15.98 1.50 17.55
N THR A 54 16.56 2.64 17.23
CA THR A 54 15.82 3.86 16.88
C THR A 54 16.10 4.36 15.46
N GLU A 55 17.01 3.73 14.79
CA GLU A 55 17.38 4.10 13.42
C GLU A 55 16.35 3.62 12.37
N SER A 56 16.50 4.14 11.17
CA SER A 56 15.65 3.76 10.06
C SER A 56 16.24 2.57 9.30
N ILE A 57 15.41 1.58 9.02
CA ILE A 57 15.72 0.43 8.18
C ILE A 57 14.93 0.47 6.87
N HIS A 58 15.33 -0.36 5.91
CA HIS A 58 14.60 -0.50 4.66
C HIS A 58 13.21 -1.12 4.91
N LYS A 59 12.18 -0.43 4.43
CA LYS A 59 10.77 -0.88 4.56
C LYS A 59 10.31 -1.76 3.42
N LEU A 60 10.92 -1.61 2.26
CA LEU A 60 10.53 -2.36 1.07
C LEU A 60 11.11 -3.77 1.15
N ALA A 61 10.23 -4.76 1.13
CA ALA A 61 10.59 -6.17 1.00
C ALA A 61 10.61 -6.60 -0.47
N ASP A 62 10.86 -7.89 -0.68
CA ASP A 62 10.92 -8.47 -2.02
C ASP A 62 9.62 -8.26 -2.80
N ILE A 63 9.77 -7.87 -4.06
CA ILE A 63 8.72 -7.85 -5.07
C ILE A 63 9.10 -8.91 -6.09
N TYR A 64 8.46 -10.08 -6.03
CA TYR A 64 8.86 -11.22 -6.83
C TYR A 64 7.81 -11.65 -7.86
N HIS A 65 6.54 -11.67 -7.49
CA HIS A 65 5.43 -12.07 -8.36
C HIS A 65 4.50 -10.93 -8.75
N SER A 66 4.51 -9.82 -8.02
CA SER A 66 3.64 -8.70 -8.31
C SER A 66 3.96 -8.05 -9.63
N GLU A 67 2.94 -7.86 -10.46
CA GLU A 67 3.03 -6.96 -11.60
C GLU A 67 3.03 -5.51 -11.11
N LEU A 68 3.90 -4.69 -11.70
CA LEU A 68 3.89 -3.25 -11.43
C LEU A 68 2.80 -2.59 -12.27
N ILE A 69 1.90 -1.87 -11.62
CA ILE A 69 0.78 -1.19 -12.27
C ILE A 69 0.96 0.31 -12.15
N VAL A 70 0.98 1.00 -13.30
CA VAL A 70 0.97 2.47 -13.35
C VAL A 70 -0.46 2.98 -13.28
N VAL A 71 -0.74 3.89 -12.34
CA VAL A 71 -2.04 4.52 -12.17
C VAL A 71 -1.86 6.04 -12.17
N GLY A 72 -2.25 6.66 -13.28
CA GLY A 72 -2.20 8.12 -13.48
C GLY A 72 -3.57 8.77 -13.60
N ALA A 73 -3.61 9.95 -14.19
CA ALA A 73 -4.85 10.62 -14.52
C ALA A 73 -5.70 9.76 -15.48
N PRO A 74 -7.05 9.88 -15.44
CA PRO A 74 -7.91 9.10 -16.32
C PRO A 74 -7.73 9.52 -17.76
N ASP A 75 -7.36 8.59 -18.66
CA ASP A 75 -7.04 8.84 -20.05
C ASP A 75 -7.85 8.00 -21.06
N SER A 76 -8.67 7.07 -20.57
CA SER A 76 -9.43 6.15 -21.41
C SER A 76 -10.34 6.86 -22.41
N LEU A 77 -10.55 6.23 -23.54
CA LEU A 77 -11.48 6.73 -24.57
C LEU A 77 -12.91 6.72 -24.08
N SER A 78 -13.66 7.75 -24.46
CA SER A 78 -15.09 7.89 -24.20
C SER A 78 -15.76 8.49 -25.44
N SER A 79 -16.51 7.67 -26.20
CA SER A 79 -17.11 8.07 -27.45
C SER A 79 -18.53 7.56 -27.57
N ALA A 80 -19.47 8.46 -27.87
CA ALA A 80 -20.86 8.12 -28.11
C ALA A 80 -21.12 7.50 -29.51
N ASN A 81 -20.18 7.66 -30.45
CA ASN A 81 -20.33 7.22 -31.84
C ASN A 81 -19.74 5.84 -32.11
N ASP A 82 -19.82 4.96 -31.14
CA ASP A 82 -19.21 3.66 -31.27
C ASP A 82 -20.20 2.60 -31.76
N GLY A 83 -20.46 2.56 -33.07
CA GLY A 83 -21.17 1.50 -33.74
C GLY A 83 -20.39 0.20 -33.94
N SER A 84 -19.26 0.05 -33.27
CA SER A 84 -18.34 -1.07 -33.46
C SER A 84 -18.75 -2.31 -32.67
N THR A 85 -18.45 -3.46 -33.24
CA THR A 85 -18.56 -4.76 -32.57
C THR A 85 -17.36 -5.11 -31.68
N ASN A 86 -16.30 -4.29 -31.68
CA ASN A 86 -15.11 -4.51 -30.88
C ASN A 86 -15.35 -4.18 -29.40
N TYR A 87 -14.82 -5.00 -28.51
CA TYR A 87 -15.02 -4.91 -27.07
C TYR A 87 -14.58 -3.55 -26.50
N ASP A 88 -13.41 -3.08 -26.88
CA ASP A 88 -12.83 -1.81 -26.43
C ASP A 88 -13.70 -0.60 -26.76
N LYS A 89 -14.40 -0.69 -27.89
CA LYS A 89 -15.30 0.36 -28.32
C LYS A 89 -16.64 0.34 -27.56
N LYS A 90 -17.11 -0.83 -27.12
CA LYS A 90 -18.29 -0.92 -26.25
C LYS A 90 -18.03 -0.26 -24.90
N ASP A 91 -16.84 -0.43 -24.33
CA ASP A 91 -16.43 0.22 -23.11
C ASP A 91 -16.35 1.74 -23.27
N SER A 92 -15.85 2.22 -24.40
CA SER A 92 -15.82 3.63 -24.75
C SER A 92 -17.22 4.23 -24.82
N TYR A 93 -18.16 3.54 -25.43
CA TYR A 93 -19.56 3.95 -25.47
C TYR A 93 -20.17 3.99 -24.07
N TYR A 94 -19.99 2.94 -23.26
CA TYR A 94 -20.48 2.89 -21.89
C TYR A 94 -19.93 4.06 -21.05
N ARG A 95 -18.63 4.33 -21.14
CA ARG A 95 -18.00 5.48 -20.47
C ARG A 95 -18.64 6.81 -20.91
N SER A 96 -18.97 6.97 -22.18
CA SER A 96 -19.59 8.19 -22.71
C SER A 96 -21.00 8.44 -22.15
N GLN A 97 -21.74 7.37 -21.86
CA GLN A 97 -23.11 7.44 -21.30
C GLN A 97 -23.11 7.59 -19.77
N ASN A 98 -21.98 7.36 -19.09
CA ASN A 98 -21.87 7.34 -17.62
C ASN A 98 -20.96 8.45 -17.06
N ASN A 99 -20.99 9.62 -17.67
CA ASN A 99 -20.29 10.83 -17.20
C ASN A 99 -18.76 10.69 -17.05
N TYR A 100 -18.14 9.71 -17.70
CA TYR A 100 -16.69 9.54 -17.62
C TYR A 100 -15.91 10.78 -18.06
N ASN A 101 -16.39 11.52 -19.04
CA ASN A 101 -15.75 12.76 -19.48
C ASN A 101 -15.69 13.82 -18.38
N ASN A 102 -16.71 13.91 -17.53
CA ASN A 102 -16.71 14.81 -16.38
C ASN A 102 -15.70 14.36 -15.31
N PHE A 103 -15.51 13.06 -15.13
CA PHE A 103 -14.45 12.51 -14.30
C PHE A 103 -13.06 12.77 -14.90
N LYS A 104 -12.89 12.47 -16.19
CA LYS A 104 -11.62 12.63 -16.90
C LYS A 104 -11.11 14.09 -16.91
N ASN A 105 -11.99 15.06 -17.11
CA ASN A 105 -11.64 16.49 -17.11
C ASN A 105 -11.66 17.14 -15.71
N GLY A 106 -11.98 16.37 -14.69
CA GLY A 106 -11.99 16.86 -13.29
C GLY A 106 -13.28 17.54 -12.85
N SER A 107 -14.29 17.71 -13.71
CA SER A 107 -15.50 18.45 -13.36
C SER A 107 -16.31 17.81 -12.23
N SER A 108 -16.30 16.48 -12.12
CA SER A 108 -17.01 15.73 -11.07
C SER A 108 -16.24 15.57 -9.76
N CYS A 109 -14.99 16.02 -9.68
CA CYS A 109 -14.09 15.80 -8.53
C CYS A 109 -13.25 17.04 -8.18
N GLY A 110 -13.70 18.25 -8.56
CA GLY A 110 -13.01 19.50 -8.24
C GLY A 110 -11.58 19.59 -8.81
N GLY A 111 -11.33 18.95 -9.95
CA GLY A 111 -10.02 18.91 -10.62
C GLY A 111 -9.09 17.79 -10.13
N SER A 112 -9.36 17.17 -8.99
CA SER A 112 -8.42 16.22 -8.36
C SER A 112 -8.20 14.95 -9.18
N CYS A 113 -9.19 14.45 -9.90
CA CYS A 113 -9.02 13.26 -10.73
C CYS A 113 -8.20 13.54 -12.00
N ALA A 114 -8.41 14.69 -12.65
CA ALA A 114 -7.66 15.07 -13.85
C ALA A 114 -6.17 15.35 -13.56
N ASN A 115 -5.88 15.80 -12.34
CA ASN A 115 -4.53 16.17 -11.89
C ASN A 115 -3.94 15.16 -10.88
N ARG A 116 -4.44 13.93 -10.87
CA ARG A 116 -3.96 12.91 -9.96
C ARG A 116 -2.48 12.62 -10.22
N THR A 117 -1.69 12.60 -9.14
CA THR A 117 -0.29 12.17 -9.19
C THR A 117 -0.21 10.75 -9.75
N GLU A 118 0.61 10.56 -10.76
CA GLU A 118 0.86 9.24 -11.31
C GLU A 118 1.75 8.44 -10.36
N VAL A 119 1.36 7.20 -10.11
CA VAL A 119 2.07 6.29 -9.20
C VAL A 119 2.26 4.92 -9.84
N VAL A 120 3.34 4.26 -9.45
CA VAL A 120 3.53 2.82 -9.63
C VAL A 120 3.04 2.12 -8.37
N LEU A 121 2.13 1.18 -8.51
CA LEU A 121 1.69 0.29 -7.44
C LEU A 121 2.50 -0.99 -7.46
N ALA A 122 3.00 -1.41 -6.29
CA ALA A 122 3.78 -2.62 -6.11
C ALA A 122 3.35 -3.34 -4.82
N GLY A 123 2.92 -4.58 -4.93
CA GLY A 123 2.71 -5.45 -3.77
C GLY A 123 4.04 -6.08 -3.35
N ALA A 124 4.32 -6.14 -2.05
CA ALA A 124 5.56 -6.69 -1.53
C ALA A 124 5.32 -7.78 -0.47
N ASN A 125 6.33 -8.61 -0.25
CA ASN A 125 6.27 -9.72 0.69
C ASN A 125 6.18 -9.32 2.17
N ASN A 126 6.38 -8.05 2.49
CA ASN A 126 6.09 -7.51 3.82
C ASN A 126 4.59 -7.23 4.06
N GLY A 127 3.71 -7.57 3.12
CA GLY A 127 2.27 -7.35 3.25
C GLY A 127 1.82 -5.92 2.96
N ILE A 128 2.66 -5.09 2.36
CA ILE A 128 2.37 -3.69 2.02
C ILE A 128 2.20 -3.53 0.52
N LEU A 129 1.07 -2.93 0.10
CA LEU A 129 0.93 -2.35 -1.22
C LEU A 129 1.54 -0.94 -1.19
N HIS A 130 2.64 -0.78 -1.88
CA HIS A 130 3.35 0.48 -2.00
C HIS A 130 2.88 1.28 -3.21
N ALA A 131 2.83 2.60 -3.08
CA ALA A 131 2.60 3.52 -4.19
C ALA A 131 3.75 4.51 -4.28
N PHE A 132 4.54 4.41 -5.35
CA PHE A 132 5.66 5.28 -5.62
C PHE A 132 5.31 6.26 -6.72
N LYS A 133 5.66 7.55 -6.56
CA LYS A 133 5.52 8.54 -7.64
C LYS A 133 6.40 8.14 -8.82
N THR A 134 5.86 8.23 -10.04
CA THR A 134 6.63 7.97 -11.26
C THR A 134 7.67 9.07 -11.54
N SER A 135 7.49 10.26 -10.96
CA SER A 135 8.35 11.42 -11.20
C SER A 135 9.73 11.33 -10.52
N ASP A 136 9.79 10.72 -9.32
CA ASP A 136 10.99 10.77 -8.48
C ASP A 136 11.21 9.50 -7.64
N GLY A 137 10.28 8.55 -7.68
CA GLY A 137 10.35 7.31 -6.92
C GLY A 137 10.01 7.46 -5.43
N GLU A 138 9.57 8.64 -4.97
CA GLU A 138 9.16 8.83 -3.58
C GLU A 138 7.92 8.00 -3.26
N GLU A 139 7.93 7.28 -2.13
CA GLU A 139 6.76 6.57 -1.64
C GLU A 139 5.69 7.57 -1.18
N LEU A 140 4.56 7.60 -1.89
CA LEU A 140 3.45 8.49 -1.56
C LEU A 140 2.60 7.93 -0.41
N TRP A 141 2.36 6.61 -0.43
CA TRP A 141 1.65 5.89 0.63
C TRP A 141 1.93 4.39 0.56
N GLY A 142 1.71 3.73 1.70
CA GLY A 142 1.63 2.28 1.80
C GLY A 142 0.27 1.86 2.37
N TYR A 143 -0.28 0.75 1.89
CA TYR A 143 -1.53 0.18 2.36
C TYR A 143 -1.33 -1.27 2.78
N ILE A 144 -1.79 -1.63 3.98
CA ILE A 144 -1.76 -2.99 4.49
C ILE A 144 -3.19 -3.53 4.47
N PRO A 145 -3.49 -4.53 3.63
CA PRO A 145 -4.80 -5.17 3.63
C PRO A 145 -5.10 -5.85 4.97
N PRO A 146 -6.32 -5.74 5.49
CA PRO A 146 -6.67 -6.31 6.81
C PRO A 146 -6.41 -7.80 6.95
N ASN A 147 -6.52 -8.57 5.87
CA ASN A 147 -6.32 -10.02 5.87
C ASN A 147 -4.86 -10.46 6.06
N VAL A 148 -3.88 -9.55 5.90
CA VAL A 148 -2.46 -9.87 6.11
C VAL A 148 -1.93 -9.38 7.46
N LEU A 149 -2.69 -8.58 8.22
CA LEU A 149 -2.25 -8.00 9.49
C LEU A 149 -1.73 -9.05 10.47
N GLY A 150 -2.43 -10.17 10.62
CA GLY A 150 -2.02 -11.27 11.52
C GLY A 150 -0.79 -12.06 11.06
N ASN A 151 -0.20 -11.75 9.90
CA ASN A 151 1.05 -12.33 9.45
C ASN A 151 2.25 -11.43 9.74
N LEU A 152 2.04 -10.14 10.03
CA LEU A 152 3.14 -9.19 10.22
C LEU A 152 4.00 -9.53 11.43
N GLU A 153 3.44 -10.13 12.48
CA GLU A 153 4.17 -10.61 13.67
C GLU A 153 5.28 -11.63 13.35
N LYS A 154 5.17 -12.29 12.18
CA LYS A 154 6.11 -13.31 11.75
C LYS A 154 7.33 -12.76 11.01
N ILE A 155 7.29 -11.49 10.59
CA ILE A 155 8.37 -10.87 9.79
C ILE A 155 9.64 -10.66 10.60
N PRO A 156 9.60 -10.12 11.84
CA PRO A 156 10.82 -9.94 12.62
C PRO A 156 11.55 -11.27 12.85
N SER A 157 12.87 -11.28 12.66
CA SER A 157 13.71 -12.46 12.86
C SER A 157 14.67 -12.22 14.01
N SER A 158 14.98 -13.27 14.76
CA SER A 158 16.06 -13.26 15.76
C SER A 158 17.46 -13.30 15.14
N LYS A 159 17.54 -13.50 13.81
CA LYS A 159 18.82 -13.54 13.10
C LYS A 159 19.14 -12.14 12.57
N ALA A 160 20.31 -11.63 12.96
CA ALA A 160 20.79 -10.33 12.51
C ALA A 160 20.79 -10.19 10.99
N ASN A 161 20.51 -8.99 10.50
CA ASN A 161 20.43 -8.64 9.07
C ASN A 161 19.46 -9.52 8.25
N SER A 162 18.38 -9.98 8.87
CA SER A 162 17.43 -10.88 8.23
C SER A 162 16.02 -10.64 8.73
N THR A 163 15.05 -10.87 7.85
CA THR A 163 13.64 -11.02 8.19
C THR A 163 13.16 -12.41 7.80
N ASN A 164 12.10 -12.89 8.45
CA ASN A 164 11.48 -14.14 8.01
C ASN A 164 10.68 -13.88 6.73
N PRO A 165 10.81 -14.74 5.72
CA PRO A 165 10.00 -14.61 4.52
C PRO A 165 8.53 -14.89 4.87
N ILE A 166 7.65 -14.00 4.44
CA ILE A 166 6.20 -14.24 4.45
C ILE A 166 5.66 -14.06 3.04
N TYR A 167 4.58 -14.74 2.74
CA TYR A 167 3.80 -14.43 1.55
C TYR A 167 2.80 -13.34 1.93
N GLY A 168 3.11 -12.12 1.53
CA GLY A 168 2.30 -10.93 1.83
C GLY A 168 1.24 -10.70 0.75
N ILE A 169 1.47 -9.71 -0.09
CA ILE A 169 0.60 -9.35 -1.22
C ILE A 169 1.38 -9.33 -2.54
N ASP A 170 2.45 -10.06 -2.62
CA ASP A 170 3.26 -10.23 -3.82
C ASP A 170 2.73 -11.43 -4.64
N GLY A 171 1.79 -11.15 -5.56
CA GLY A 171 1.22 -12.14 -6.50
C GLY A 171 -0.23 -12.47 -6.31
#